data_ba04666cf09d1a5db72682721d46e03b
#
_entry.id   ba04666cf09d1a5db72682721d46e03b
#
_cell.length_a   1.000
_cell.length_b   1.000
_cell.length_c   1.000
_cell.angle_alpha   90.00
_cell.angle_beta   90.00
_cell.angle_gamma   90.00
#
_symmetry.space_group_name_H-M   'P 1'
#
loop_
_entity.id
_entity.type
_entity.pdbx_description
1 polymer ?
#
loop_
_entity_poly.entity_id
_entity_poly.type
_entity_poly.pdbx_seq_one_letter_code
_entity_poly.pdbx_strand_id
1 'polypeptide(L)'
;IRPAALCAAANRSFALYRSRKEAHVHAEAMRTALTEQYSAMADALSVLSEQLGRPGNPEPYKSGRVAAFFASLGTPPLECAVTLDDLGRTRAAVTLPRTRFSSPELAALAQETGRICRRDFDPPQVLSCKGMTTLLFCEKPALRAVFGTAGTAAKGTVSGDAVQQFCSPAAAQMILCDGMGTGRPAAVDGSLAAELTARLLKAGFTAELAARLVNVALALKSDEESGATLDLISVDLYTGTARIFKAGAAPGFLVHGGRARPVGDISLPIGILGGVNGQSRVVHLAAGDYAVLVSDGLLVDGPGWVAKQLELSAAAGDPPEKVARILVETARARAEQ
;
A
#
# COMPACT_ATOMS: atom_id res chain seq x y z
N ILE A 1 -14.75 33.01 57.88
CA ILE A 1 -14.88 32.48 56.49
C ILE A 1 -15.77 31.25 56.57
N ARG A 2 -16.91 31.22 55.85
CA ARG A 2 -17.82 30.07 55.86
C ARG A 2 -17.13 28.84 55.22
N PRO A 3 -17.15 27.66 55.88
CA PRO A 3 -16.48 26.44 55.37
C PRO A 3 -16.84 26.08 53.91
N ALA A 4 -18.09 26.31 53.54
CA ALA A 4 -18.58 26.10 52.16
C ALA A 4 -17.88 26.98 51.12
N ALA A 5 -17.47 28.18 51.45
CA ALA A 5 -16.75 29.09 50.51
C ALA A 5 -15.29 28.62 50.27
N LEU A 6 -14.65 28.06 51.33
CA LEU A 6 -13.31 27.47 51.23
C LEU A 6 -13.33 26.21 50.37
N CYS A 7 -14.30 25.32 50.55
CA CYS A 7 -14.46 24.14 49.71
C CYS A 7 -14.75 24.49 48.24
N ALA A 8 -15.58 25.49 47.98
CA ALA A 8 -15.85 25.93 46.61
C ALA A 8 -14.64 26.59 45.93
N ALA A 9 -13.79 27.29 46.69
CA ALA A 9 -12.53 27.84 46.15
C ALA A 9 -11.51 26.74 45.86
N ALA A 10 -11.38 25.77 46.79
CA ALA A 10 -10.49 24.61 46.58
C ALA A 10 -10.87 23.78 45.35
N ASN A 11 -12.18 23.49 45.19
CA ASN A 11 -12.68 22.76 44.02
C ASN A 11 -12.43 23.52 42.70
N ARG A 12 -12.59 24.85 42.66
CA ARG A 12 -12.25 25.66 41.48
C ARG A 12 -10.76 25.65 41.17
N SER A 13 -9.90 25.76 42.18
CA SER A 13 -8.44 25.68 42.01
C SER A 13 -7.99 24.31 41.50
N PHE A 14 -8.62 23.24 42.01
CA PHE A 14 -8.34 21.87 41.57
C PHE A 14 -8.82 21.64 40.11
N ALA A 15 -9.98 22.13 39.74
CA ALA A 15 -10.48 22.08 38.36
C ALA A 15 -9.57 22.84 37.38
N LEU A 16 -9.11 24.04 37.76
CA LEU A 16 -8.14 24.82 36.99
C LEU A 16 -6.78 24.11 36.86
N TYR A 17 -6.30 23.51 37.92
CA TYR A 17 -5.05 22.74 37.89
C TYR A 17 -5.17 21.54 36.97
N ARG A 18 -6.26 20.79 37.04
CA ARG A 18 -6.55 19.64 36.20
C ARG A 18 -6.64 20.04 34.72
N SER A 19 -7.39 21.09 34.41
CA SER A 19 -7.51 21.62 33.04
C SER A 19 -6.14 22.09 32.47
N ARG A 20 -5.31 22.76 33.28
CA ARG A 20 -3.95 23.16 32.87
C ARG A 20 -3.04 21.96 32.64
N LYS A 21 -3.13 20.93 33.48
CA LYS A 21 -2.34 19.70 33.33
C LYS A 21 -2.74 18.95 32.05
N GLU A 22 -4.05 18.83 31.80
CA GLU A 22 -4.59 18.22 30.59
C GLU A 22 -4.15 18.99 29.33
N ALA A 23 -4.24 20.32 29.36
CA ALA A 23 -3.75 21.17 28.24
C ALA A 23 -2.23 21.05 28.01
N HIS A 24 -1.44 20.91 29.08
CA HIS A 24 0.00 20.73 28.97
C HIS A 24 0.37 19.37 28.34
N VAL A 25 -0.28 18.30 28.80
CA VAL A 25 -0.10 16.95 28.24
C VAL A 25 -0.50 16.93 26.77
N HIS A 26 -1.61 17.57 26.42
CA HIS A 26 -2.07 17.68 25.03
C HIS A 26 -1.08 18.48 24.15
N ALA A 27 -0.55 19.59 24.68
CA ALA A 27 0.46 20.39 23.95
C ALA A 27 1.78 19.64 23.76
N GLU A 28 2.22 18.84 24.72
CA GLU A 28 3.41 17.97 24.57
C GLU A 28 3.17 16.85 23.56
N ALA A 29 2.01 16.20 23.62
CA ALA A 29 1.61 15.19 22.65
C ALA A 29 1.58 15.75 21.23
N MET A 30 1.02 16.96 21.05
CA MET A 30 1.00 17.64 19.75
C MET A 30 2.39 18.01 19.26
N ARG A 31 3.30 18.47 20.14
CA ARG A 31 4.71 18.73 19.78
C ARG A 31 5.42 17.45 19.33
N THR A 32 5.23 16.35 20.05
CA THR A 32 5.79 15.05 19.69
C THR A 32 5.29 14.60 18.31
N ALA A 33 3.99 14.65 18.08
CA ALA A 33 3.37 14.30 16.80
C ALA A 33 3.90 15.17 15.64
N LEU A 34 4.01 16.48 15.85
CA LEU A 34 4.60 17.39 14.84
C LEU A 34 6.07 17.06 14.56
N THR A 35 6.85 16.75 15.59
CA THR A 35 8.27 16.39 15.43
C THR A 35 8.39 15.09 14.65
N GLU A 36 7.58 14.08 14.95
CA GLU A 36 7.52 12.82 14.21
C GLU A 36 7.10 13.05 12.75
N GLN A 37 6.13 13.92 12.51
CA GLN A 37 5.69 14.28 11.16
C GLN A 37 6.83 14.93 10.35
N TYR A 38 7.52 15.92 10.92
CA TYR A 38 8.66 16.56 10.24
C TYR A 38 9.81 15.59 9.99
N SER A 39 10.11 14.70 10.94
CA SER A 39 11.11 13.65 10.76
C SER A 39 10.69 12.70 9.63
N ALA A 40 9.46 12.23 9.62
CA ALA A 40 8.96 11.36 8.56
C ALA A 40 8.93 12.05 7.19
N MET A 41 8.61 13.36 7.13
CA MET A 41 8.71 14.14 5.88
C MET A 41 10.16 14.31 5.42
N ALA A 42 11.10 14.54 6.34
CA ALA A 42 12.52 14.63 5.99
C ALA A 42 13.05 13.29 5.45
N ASP A 43 12.70 12.17 6.08
CA ASP A 43 13.02 10.82 5.59
C ASP A 43 12.41 10.58 4.20
N ALA A 44 11.18 11.01 3.99
CA ALA A 44 10.47 10.93 2.71
C ALA A 44 11.18 11.71 1.61
N LEU A 45 11.58 12.94 1.89
CA LEU A 45 12.34 13.78 0.95
C LEU A 45 13.72 13.20 0.65
N SER A 46 14.36 12.58 1.64
CA SER A 46 15.64 11.89 1.46
C SER A 46 15.50 10.70 0.52
N VAL A 47 14.47 9.86 0.72
CA VAL A 47 14.18 8.72 -0.17
C VAL A 47 13.86 9.19 -1.58
N LEU A 48 13.05 10.23 -1.76
CA LEU A 48 12.75 10.81 -3.06
C LEU A 48 14.02 11.38 -3.73
N SER A 49 14.87 12.07 -2.97
CA SER A 49 16.14 12.59 -3.47
C SER A 49 17.07 11.48 -3.93
N GLU A 50 17.16 10.38 -3.18
CA GLU A 50 17.92 9.20 -3.60
C GLU A 50 17.35 8.55 -4.86
N GLN A 51 16.02 8.41 -4.96
CA GLN A 51 15.38 7.82 -6.13
C GLN A 51 15.53 8.68 -7.38
N LEU A 52 15.44 10.01 -7.24
CA LEU A 52 15.66 10.96 -8.33
C LEU A 52 17.14 11.09 -8.71
N GLY A 53 18.05 10.89 -7.75
CA GLY A 53 19.49 10.97 -7.94
C GLY A 53 20.13 9.68 -8.47
N ARG A 54 19.40 8.59 -8.58
CA ARG A 54 19.88 7.33 -9.17
C ARG A 54 19.29 7.15 -10.58
N PRO A 55 19.85 7.80 -11.60
CA PRO A 55 19.60 7.37 -12.97
C PRO A 55 20.09 5.92 -13.05
N GLY A 56 19.24 5.00 -13.52
CA GLY A 56 19.69 3.63 -13.77
C GLY A 56 20.96 3.63 -14.63
N ASN A 57 21.75 2.57 -14.54
CA ASN A 57 22.98 2.41 -15.31
C ASN A 57 22.66 2.57 -16.81
N PRO A 58 23.22 3.56 -17.51
CA PRO A 58 22.91 3.79 -18.91
C PRO A 58 23.49 2.68 -19.80
N GLU A 59 22.71 2.31 -20.81
CA GLU A 59 23.07 1.35 -21.86
C GLU A 59 23.20 2.08 -23.21
N PRO A 60 24.30 2.81 -23.48
CA PRO A 60 24.42 3.67 -24.64
C PRO A 60 24.26 2.94 -25.97
N TYR A 61 24.78 1.72 -26.07
CA TYR A 61 24.67 0.90 -27.28
C TYR A 61 23.21 0.55 -27.59
N LYS A 62 22.44 0.11 -26.59
CA LYS A 62 21.01 -0.17 -26.76
C LYS A 62 20.22 1.10 -27.04
N SER A 63 20.54 2.21 -26.37
CA SER A 63 19.91 3.52 -26.60
C SER A 63 20.07 3.95 -28.06
N GLY A 64 21.29 3.86 -28.63
CA GLY A 64 21.55 4.19 -30.04
C GLY A 64 20.79 3.30 -31.01
N ARG A 65 20.69 2.00 -30.73
CA ARG A 65 19.93 1.06 -31.57
C ARG A 65 18.42 1.31 -31.54
N VAL A 66 17.86 1.61 -30.36
CA VAL A 66 16.44 1.97 -30.20
C VAL A 66 16.18 3.30 -30.93
N ALA A 67 17.05 4.30 -30.76
CA ALA A 67 16.93 5.58 -31.50
C ALA A 67 16.96 5.40 -33.02
N ALA A 68 17.88 4.58 -33.56
CA ALA A 68 17.95 4.26 -34.96
C ALA A 68 16.68 3.55 -35.47
N PHE A 69 16.11 2.67 -34.69
CA PHE A 69 14.83 2.02 -35.02
C PHE A 69 13.70 3.05 -35.17
N PHE A 70 13.51 3.94 -34.20
CA PHE A 70 12.49 4.98 -34.29
C PHE A 70 12.75 5.95 -35.49
N ALA A 71 14.00 6.28 -35.75
CA ALA A 71 14.35 7.09 -36.91
C ALA A 71 13.98 6.38 -38.24
N SER A 72 14.14 5.06 -38.33
CA SER A 72 13.76 4.27 -39.51
C SER A 72 12.25 4.26 -39.76
N LEU A 73 11.45 4.50 -38.74
CA LEU A 73 9.99 4.67 -38.82
C LEU A 73 9.57 6.09 -39.25
N GLY A 74 10.53 6.97 -39.54
CA GLY A 74 10.26 8.37 -39.87
C GLY A 74 9.97 9.27 -38.67
N THR A 75 10.18 8.77 -37.46
CA THR A 75 9.97 9.49 -36.20
C THR A 75 11.25 9.53 -35.38
N PRO A 76 12.28 10.30 -35.81
CA PRO A 76 13.52 10.37 -35.06
C PRO A 76 13.28 10.93 -33.66
N PRO A 77 13.77 10.24 -32.59
CA PRO A 77 13.56 10.69 -31.25
C PRO A 77 14.36 11.95 -30.93
N LEU A 78 13.76 12.84 -30.13
CA LEU A 78 14.44 13.99 -29.54
C LEU A 78 15.43 13.53 -28.46
N GLU A 79 15.04 12.49 -27.72
CA GLU A 79 15.83 11.85 -26.68
C GLU A 79 15.50 10.36 -26.64
N CYS A 80 16.52 9.53 -26.40
CA CYS A 80 16.34 8.10 -26.22
C CYS A 80 17.35 7.59 -25.19
N ALA A 81 16.82 7.04 -24.09
CA ALA A 81 17.62 6.47 -23.03
C ALA A 81 17.15 5.04 -22.71
N VAL A 82 18.08 4.09 -22.74
CA VAL A 82 17.90 2.74 -22.19
C VAL A 82 18.76 2.62 -20.95
N THR A 83 18.16 2.22 -19.84
CA THR A 83 18.82 2.12 -18.54
C THR A 83 18.53 0.79 -17.87
N LEU A 84 19.44 0.35 -17.03
CA LEU A 84 19.24 -0.77 -16.09
C LEU A 84 19.04 -0.19 -14.69
N ASP A 85 17.99 -0.60 -14.01
CA ASP A 85 17.83 -0.26 -12.58
C ASP A 85 18.76 -1.10 -11.70
N ASP A 86 18.80 -0.81 -10.39
CA ASP A 86 19.65 -1.51 -9.42
C ASP A 86 19.37 -3.02 -9.31
N LEU A 87 18.23 -3.49 -9.81
CA LEU A 87 17.86 -4.90 -9.87
C LEU A 87 18.12 -5.53 -11.26
N GLY A 88 18.79 -4.79 -12.16
CA GLY A 88 19.12 -5.25 -13.51
C GLY A 88 17.94 -5.28 -14.47
N ARG A 89 16.82 -4.61 -14.15
CA ARG A 89 15.64 -4.51 -15.03
C ARG A 89 15.85 -3.39 -16.05
N THR A 90 15.47 -3.68 -17.29
CA THR A 90 15.64 -2.73 -18.38
C THR A 90 14.45 -1.77 -18.47
N ARG A 91 14.75 -0.50 -18.59
CA ARG A 91 13.78 0.55 -18.93
C ARG A 91 14.25 1.29 -20.17
N ALA A 92 13.30 1.67 -21.05
CA ALA A 92 13.60 2.54 -22.17
C ALA A 92 12.64 3.73 -22.18
N ALA A 93 13.19 4.93 -22.31
CA ALA A 93 12.44 6.15 -22.48
C ALA A 93 12.75 6.73 -23.88
N VAL A 94 11.72 6.95 -24.68
CA VAL A 94 11.85 7.52 -26.02
C VAL A 94 10.96 8.74 -26.11
N THR A 95 11.57 9.91 -26.22
CA THR A 95 10.86 11.19 -26.36
C THR A 95 10.83 11.60 -27.85
N LEU A 96 9.62 11.79 -28.33
CA LEU A 96 9.32 12.10 -29.73
C LEU A 96 8.66 13.48 -29.83
N PRO A 97 8.68 14.16 -31.00
CA PRO A 97 7.73 15.21 -31.30
C PRO A 97 6.31 14.69 -31.10
N ARG A 98 5.35 15.60 -30.90
CA ARG A 98 3.95 15.23 -30.64
C ARG A 98 3.45 14.21 -31.66
N THR A 99 3.31 12.98 -31.24
CA THR A 99 2.88 11.83 -32.03
C THR A 99 1.79 11.08 -31.32
N ARG A 100 0.82 10.56 -32.03
CA ARG A 100 -0.24 9.69 -31.50
C ARG A 100 -0.02 8.28 -32.01
N PHE A 101 -0.19 7.33 -31.14
CA PHE A 101 -0.09 5.90 -31.44
C PHE A 101 -1.38 5.19 -31.08
N SER A 102 -1.80 4.25 -31.90
CA SER A 102 -2.85 3.29 -31.57
C SER A 102 -2.33 2.17 -30.67
N SER A 103 -3.22 1.45 -29.98
CA SER A 103 -2.81 0.33 -29.13
C SER A 103 -2.05 -0.78 -29.88
N PRO A 104 -2.40 -1.17 -31.12
CA PRO A 104 -1.61 -2.13 -31.90
C PRO A 104 -0.21 -1.63 -32.22
N GLU A 105 -0.05 -0.33 -32.56
CA GLU A 105 1.27 0.26 -32.82
C GLU A 105 2.15 0.25 -31.57
N LEU A 106 1.60 0.60 -30.41
CA LEU A 106 2.33 0.54 -29.15
C LEU A 106 2.80 -0.88 -28.82
N ALA A 107 1.98 -1.89 -29.09
CA ALA A 107 2.35 -3.29 -28.90
C ALA A 107 3.50 -3.71 -29.86
N ALA A 108 3.44 -3.28 -31.12
CA ALA A 108 4.51 -3.56 -32.11
C ALA A 108 5.81 -2.85 -31.72
N LEU A 109 5.74 -1.59 -31.27
CA LEU A 109 6.90 -0.85 -30.77
C LEU A 109 7.53 -1.53 -29.54
N ALA A 110 6.71 -2.07 -28.63
CA ALA A 110 7.20 -2.81 -27.46
C ALA A 110 7.96 -4.08 -27.89
N GLN A 111 7.41 -4.83 -28.86
CA GLN A 111 8.03 -6.05 -29.36
C GLN A 111 9.41 -5.77 -30.01
N GLU A 112 9.49 -4.77 -30.88
CA GLU A 112 10.75 -4.44 -31.56
C GLU A 112 11.79 -3.83 -30.62
N THR A 113 11.37 -2.94 -29.73
CA THR A 113 12.25 -2.40 -28.67
C THR A 113 12.76 -3.54 -27.79
N GLY A 114 11.89 -4.49 -27.47
CA GLY A 114 12.24 -5.70 -26.71
C GLY A 114 13.28 -6.55 -27.42
N ARG A 115 13.11 -6.78 -28.73
CA ARG A 115 14.08 -7.52 -29.55
C ARG A 115 15.45 -6.84 -29.56
N ILE A 116 15.49 -5.51 -29.66
CA ILE A 116 16.74 -4.74 -29.61
C ILE A 116 17.40 -4.85 -28.22
N CYS A 117 16.62 -4.75 -27.16
CA CYS A 117 17.11 -4.80 -25.78
C CYS A 117 17.34 -6.23 -25.27
N ARG A 118 16.88 -7.26 -26.00
CA ARG A 118 16.83 -8.67 -25.57
C ARG A 118 16.07 -8.86 -24.26
N ARG A 119 14.90 -8.23 -24.18
CA ARG A 119 13.98 -8.24 -23.04
C ARG A 119 12.54 -8.22 -23.56
N ASP A 120 11.62 -8.74 -22.80
CA ASP A 120 10.20 -8.60 -23.08
C ASP A 120 9.68 -7.32 -22.41
N PHE A 121 9.02 -6.47 -23.21
CA PHE A 121 8.36 -5.26 -22.71
C PHE A 121 6.85 -5.37 -22.82
N ASP A 122 6.15 -4.80 -21.85
CA ASP A 122 4.74 -4.47 -22.00
C ASP A 122 4.58 -3.24 -22.93
N PRO A 123 3.39 -3.01 -23.52
CA PRO A 123 3.11 -1.80 -24.26
C PRO A 123 3.49 -0.56 -23.44
N PRO A 124 4.19 0.44 -24.04
CA PRO A 124 4.73 1.56 -23.29
C PRO A 124 3.62 2.47 -22.72
N GLN A 125 3.90 3.06 -21.57
CA GLN A 125 3.12 4.18 -21.08
C GLN A 125 3.39 5.41 -21.95
N VAL A 126 2.31 6.10 -22.34
CA VAL A 126 2.40 7.30 -23.17
C VAL A 126 2.21 8.54 -22.32
N LEU A 127 3.25 9.36 -22.20
CA LEU A 127 3.21 10.65 -21.52
C LEU A 127 3.26 11.76 -22.54
N SER A 128 2.29 12.68 -22.50
CA SER A 128 2.26 13.84 -23.40
C SER A 128 2.41 15.12 -22.60
N CYS A 129 3.45 15.90 -22.89
CA CYS A 129 3.72 17.17 -22.24
C CYS A 129 4.36 18.15 -23.20
N LYS A 130 3.91 19.41 -23.19
CA LYS A 130 4.50 20.54 -23.94
C LYS A 130 4.79 20.25 -25.44
N GLY A 131 3.90 19.51 -26.10
CA GLY A 131 4.07 19.19 -27.52
C GLY A 131 5.05 18.03 -27.79
N MET A 132 5.45 17.30 -26.79
CA MET A 132 6.27 16.10 -26.89
C MET A 132 5.47 14.87 -26.43
N THR A 133 5.84 13.70 -26.92
CA THR A 133 5.31 12.41 -26.50
C THR A 133 6.46 11.53 -26.03
N THR A 134 6.44 11.11 -24.78
CA THR A 134 7.43 10.19 -24.24
C THR A 134 6.79 8.81 -24.08
N LEU A 135 7.42 7.81 -24.67
CA LEU A 135 7.09 6.40 -24.53
C LEU A 135 8.00 5.79 -23.47
N LEU A 136 7.40 5.30 -22.39
CA LEU A 136 8.12 4.62 -21.32
C LEU A 136 7.90 3.11 -21.41
N PHE A 137 8.91 2.38 -21.82
CA PHE A 137 8.93 0.93 -21.87
C PHE A 137 9.50 0.38 -20.57
N CYS A 138 8.75 -0.51 -19.94
CA CYS A 138 9.20 -1.26 -18.77
C CYS A 138 9.27 -2.75 -19.11
N GLU A 139 10.31 -3.42 -18.64
CA GLU A 139 10.44 -4.86 -18.79
C GLU A 139 9.22 -5.56 -18.20
N LYS A 140 8.71 -6.56 -18.92
CA LYS A 140 7.51 -7.29 -18.51
C LYS A 140 7.81 -8.13 -17.28
N PRO A 141 6.99 -8.04 -16.23
CA PRO A 141 7.18 -8.83 -15.02
C PRO A 141 6.90 -10.31 -15.28
N ALA A 142 7.58 -11.18 -14.51
CA ALA A 142 7.42 -12.63 -14.58
C ALA A 142 6.08 -13.11 -14.00
N LEU A 143 5.50 -12.34 -13.07
CA LEU A 143 4.27 -12.66 -12.38
C LEU A 143 3.19 -11.62 -12.69
N ARG A 144 1.94 -12.03 -12.56
CA ARG A 144 0.76 -11.18 -12.58
C ARG A 144 -0.01 -11.35 -11.29
N ALA A 145 -0.49 -10.27 -10.71
CA ALA A 145 -1.40 -10.31 -9.59
C ALA A 145 -2.85 -10.20 -10.06
N VAL A 146 -3.71 -11.01 -9.46
CA VAL A 146 -5.17 -10.92 -9.59
C VAL A 146 -5.73 -10.68 -8.20
N PHE A 147 -6.61 -9.70 -8.07
CA PHE A 147 -7.20 -9.32 -6.80
C PHE A 147 -8.63 -9.84 -6.67
N GLY A 148 -9.05 -10.06 -5.45
CA GLY A 148 -10.41 -10.32 -5.08
C GLY A 148 -10.71 -9.76 -3.71
N THR A 149 -11.85 -9.12 -3.55
CA THR A 149 -12.29 -8.52 -2.28
C THR A 149 -13.73 -8.86 -2.00
N ALA A 150 -14.05 -9.07 -0.74
CA ALA A 150 -15.41 -9.19 -0.26
C ALA A 150 -15.49 -8.61 1.15
N GLY A 151 -16.62 -8.07 1.52
CA GLY A 151 -16.86 -7.52 2.85
C GLY A 151 -18.35 -7.46 3.15
N THR A 152 -18.69 -7.45 4.42
CA THR A 152 -20.05 -7.24 4.91
C THR A 152 -19.99 -6.43 6.19
N ALA A 153 -20.95 -5.53 6.36
CA ALA A 153 -21.11 -4.84 7.63
C ALA A 153 -21.98 -5.68 8.59
N ALA A 154 -21.75 -5.54 9.88
CA ALA A 154 -22.66 -6.05 10.89
C ALA A 154 -24.05 -5.38 10.73
N LYS A 155 -25.13 -6.10 11.07
CA LYS A 155 -26.51 -5.60 10.91
C LYS A 155 -26.68 -4.21 11.55
N GLY A 156 -27.15 -3.25 10.73
CA GLY A 156 -27.46 -1.89 11.19
C GLY A 156 -26.26 -0.97 11.39
N THR A 157 -25.04 -1.38 11.00
CA THR A 157 -23.82 -0.59 11.13
C THR A 157 -23.14 -0.34 9.78
N VAL A 158 -22.22 0.62 9.77
CA VAL A 158 -21.27 0.82 8.66
C VAL A 158 -19.99 0.09 9.03
N SER A 159 -19.38 -0.66 8.10
CA SER A 159 -18.10 -1.32 8.34
C SER A 159 -16.98 -0.31 8.55
N GLY A 160 -16.10 -0.58 9.52
CA GLY A 160 -14.83 0.14 9.71
C GLY A 160 -13.77 -0.25 8.68
N ASP A 161 -13.96 -1.39 8.00
CA ASP A 161 -13.01 -1.93 7.04
C ASP A 161 -12.93 -1.09 5.76
N ALA A 162 -11.72 -0.82 5.31
CA ALA A 162 -11.43 -0.18 4.02
C ALA A 162 -10.31 -0.92 3.30
N VAL A 163 -10.52 -1.18 2.01
CA VAL A 163 -9.58 -1.90 1.15
C VAL A 163 -9.10 -1.01 0.02
N GLN A 164 -7.80 -1.03 -0.25
CA GLN A 164 -7.19 -0.47 -1.45
C GLN A 164 -6.34 -1.53 -2.14
N GLN A 165 -6.41 -1.58 -3.46
CA GLN A 165 -5.61 -2.50 -4.26
C GLN A 165 -5.19 -1.84 -5.57
N PHE A 166 -3.94 -2.05 -5.98
CA PHE A 166 -3.45 -1.53 -7.25
C PHE A 166 -2.17 -2.25 -7.69
N CYS A 167 -1.92 -2.21 -9.01
CA CYS A 167 -0.65 -2.61 -9.59
C CYS A 167 0.11 -1.38 -10.12
N SER A 168 1.41 -1.39 -9.94
CA SER A 168 2.37 -0.64 -10.72
C SER A 168 3.05 -1.60 -11.72
N PRO A 169 3.86 -1.11 -12.67
CA PRO A 169 4.60 -2.00 -13.58
C PRO A 169 5.49 -3.03 -12.88
N ALA A 170 5.93 -2.74 -11.66
CA ALA A 170 6.87 -3.57 -10.92
C ALA A 170 6.25 -4.31 -9.73
N ALA A 171 5.15 -3.85 -9.19
CA ALA A 171 4.61 -4.37 -7.94
C ALA A 171 3.08 -4.39 -7.89
N ALA A 172 2.54 -5.37 -7.19
CA ALA A 172 1.14 -5.42 -6.80
C ALA A 172 1.01 -5.13 -5.31
N GLN A 173 0.03 -4.33 -4.94
CA GLN A 173 -0.16 -3.90 -3.56
C GLN A 173 -1.63 -4.05 -3.15
N MET A 174 -1.85 -4.54 -1.93
CA MET A 174 -3.15 -4.64 -1.28
C MET A 174 -3.03 -4.12 0.14
N ILE A 175 -3.99 -3.29 0.53
CA ILE A 175 -4.06 -2.64 1.83
C ILE A 175 -5.43 -2.95 2.42
N LEU A 176 -5.46 -3.36 3.68
CA LEU A 176 -6.67 -3.48 4.49
C LEU A 176 -6.45 -2.66 5.77
N CYS A 177 -7.37 -1.76 6.05
CA CYS A 177 -7.44 -1.01 7.29
C CYS A 177 -8.79 -1.23 7.95
N ASP A 178 -8.81 -1.43 9.26
CA ASP A 178 -10.01 -1.46 10.07
C ASP A 178 -9.93 -0.33 11.09
N GLY A 179 -10.89 0.61 11.02
CA GLY A 179 -10.96 1.74 11.93
C GLY A 179 -11.42 1.31 13.30
N MET A 180 -10.74 1.81 14.34
CA MET A 180 -11.04 1.46 15.72
C MET A 180 -12.42 1.98 16.15
N GLY A 181 -13.14 1.19 16.94
CA GLY A 181 -14.48 1.51 17.42
C GLY A 181 -15.57 1.00 16.47
N THR A 182 -16.70 1.71 16.43
CA THR A 182 -17.87 1.29 15.64
C THR A 182 -18.54 2.45 14.91
N GLY A 183 -19.23 2.13 13.82
CA GLY A 183 -20.04 3.08 13.07
C GLY A 183 -19.24 4.07 12.21
N ARG A 184 -19.78 5.27 12.03
CA ARG A 184 -19.22 6.28 11.13
C ARG A 184 -17.80 6.74 11.45
N PRO A 185 -17.41 6.99 12.71
CA PRO A 185 -16.04 7.40 13.04
C PRO A 185 -15.02 6.35 12.62
N ALA A 186 -15.25 5.07 12.96
CA ALA A 186 -14.39 3.96 12.55
C ALA A 186 -14.28 3.85 11.03
N ALA A 187 -15.39 3.95 10.29
CA ALA A 187 -15.38 3.91 8.82
C ALA A 187 -14.57 5.05 8.20
N VAL A 188 -14.61 6.24 8.79
CA VAL A 188 -13.81 7.39 8.34
C VAL A 188 -12.33 7.16 8.62
N ASP A 189 -11.95 6.62 9.78
CA ASP A 189 -10.56 6.35 10.13
C ASP A 189 -9.96 5.26 9.28
N GLY A 190 -10.66 4.14 9.10
CA GLY A 190 -10.24 3.06 8.22
C GLY A 190 -10.07 3.52 6.76
N SER A 191 -11.04 4.27 6.24
CA SER A 191 -10.98 4.82 4.88
C SER A 191 -9.82 5.80 4.71
N LEU A 192 -9.61 6.71 5.65
CA LEU A 192 -8.52 7.68 5.64
C LEU A 192 -7.16 6.97 5.66
N ALA A 193 -7.00 6.00 6.56
CA ALA A 193 -5.77 5.20 6.68
C ALA A 193 -5.45 4.47 5.36
N ALA A 194 -6.43 3.77 4.79
CA ALA A 194 -6.24 3.02 3.55
C ALA A 194 -5.92 3.93 2.37
N GLU A 195 -6.65 5.05 2.21
CA GLU A 195 -6.45 5.97 1.09
C GLU A 195 -5.11 6.70 1.16
N LEU A 196 -4.74 7.24 2.34
CA LEU A 196 -3.45 7.90 2.52
C LEU A 196 -2.28 6.93 2.29
N THR A 197 -2.36 5.72 2.85
CA THR A 197 -1.36 4.68 2.62
C THR A 197 -1.21 4.38 1.13
N ALA A 198 -2.32 4.16 0.41
CA ALA A 198 -2.28 3.90 -1.03
C ALA A 198 -1.65 5.06 -1.83
N ARG A 199 -1.95 6.31 -1.48
CA ARG A 199 -1.37 7.49 -2.14
C ARG A 199 0.13 7.57 -1.91
N LEU A 200 0.60 7.34 -0.69
CA LEU A 200 2.02 7.36 -0.34
C LEU A 200 2.78 6.25 -1.05
N LEU A 201 2.25 5.03 -1.07
CA LEU A 201 2.87 3.91 -1.80
C LEU A 201 2.93 4.15 -3.31
N LYS A 202 1.88 4.73 -3.92
CA LYS A 202 1.88 5.14 -5.33
C LYS A 202 2.92 6.24 -5.62
N ALA A 203 3.21 7.09 -4.65
CA ALA A 203 4.27 8.10 -4.73
C ALA A 203 5.68 7.52 -4.53
N GLY A 204 5.81 6.21 -4.22
CA GLY A 204 7.09 5.50 -4.08
C GLY A 204 7.61 5.39 -2.65
N PHE A 205 6.84 5.80 -1.65
CA PHE A 205 7.24 5.63 -0.24
C PHE A 205 7.22 4.17 0.17
N THR A 206 8.09 3.80 1.12
CA THR A 206 8.07 2.47 1.72
C THR A 206 6.86 2.28 2.64
N ALA A 207 6.49 1.02 2.92
CA ALA A 207 5.39 0.69 3.82
C ALA A 207 5.57 1.30 5.21
N GLU A 208 6.78 1.20 5.74
CA GLU A 208 7.15 1.70 7.07
C GLU A 208 7.02 3.23 7.16
N LEU A 209 7.47 3.94 6.11
CA LEU A 209 7.37 5.40 6.07
C LEU A 209 5.93 5.86 5.87
N ALA A 210 5.19 5.19 4.99
CA ALA A 210 3.76 5.44 4.80
C ALA A 210 2.99 5.24 6.11
N ALA A 211 3.25 4.15 6.84
CA ALA A 211 2.62 3.87 8.12
C ALA A 211 2.92 4.97 9.17
N ARG A 212 4.17 5.46 9.25
CA ARG A 212 4.52 6.57 10.16
C ARG A 212 3.77 7.86 9.83
N LEU A 213 3.69 8.21 8.54
CA LEU A 213 2.97 9.42 8.11
C LEU A 213 1.46 9.33 8.38
N VAL A 214 0.87 8.16 8.11
CA VAL A 214 -0.56 7.92 8.37
C VAL A 214 -0.86 7.88 9.87
N ASN A 215 0.03 7.30 10.69
CA ASN A 215 -0.07 7.32 12.15
C ASN A 215 -0.21 8.75 12.68
N VAL A 216 0.67 9.64 12.24
CA VAL A 216 0.62 11.05 12.66
C VAL A 216 -0.65 11.74 12.16
N ALA A 217 -1.08 11.47 10.93
CA ALA A 217 -2.30 12.05 10.37
C ALA A 217 -3.55 11.65 11.17
N LEU A 218 -3.64 10.39 11.60
CA LEU A 218 -4.73 9.91 12.46
C LEU A 218 -4.64 10.52 13.87
N ALA A 219 -3.45 10.53 14.47
CA ALA A 219 -3.24 11.07 15.81
C ALA A 219 -3.56 12.57 15.93
N LEU A 220 -3.41 13.35 14.84
CA LEU A 220 -3.72 14.77 14.79
C LEU A 220 -5.18 15.09 14.43
N LYS A 221 -5.94 14.09 13.96
CA LYS A 221 -7.29 14.33 13.43
C LYS A 221 -8.31 14.69 14.49
N SER A 222 -8.20 14.17 15.71
CA SER A 222 -9.26 14.24 16.71
C SER A 222 -8.71 14.33 18.12
N ASP A 223 -9.49 14.99 19.01
CA ASP A 223 -9.28 14.98 20.46
C ASP A 223 -9.74 13.66 21.11
N GLU A 224 -10.45 12.81 20.37
CA GLU A 224 -10.87 11.46 20.75
C GLU A 224 -9.89 10.44 20.19
N GLU A 225 -9.83 9.26 20.80
CA GLU A 225 -8.98 8.15 20.35
C GLU A 225 -9.35 7.74 18.91
N SER A 226 -8.58 8.23 17.95
CA SER A 226 -8.70 7.91 16.52
C SER A 226 -7.58 6.94 16.16
N GLY A 227 -7.92 5.84 15.52
CA GLY A 227 -6.94 4.84 15.15
C GLY A 227 -7.48 3.83 14.13
N ALA A 228 -6.58 3.11 13.53
CA ALA A 228 -6.92 2.04 12.61
C ALA A 228 -5.87 0.93 12.65
N THR A 229 -6.25 -0.28 12.28
CA THR A 229 -5.28 -1.30 11.90
C THR A 229 -4.71 -0.96 10.52
N LEU A 230 -3.50 -1.42 10.25
CA LEU A 230 -2.91 -1.34 8.91
C LEU A 230 -2.31 -2.68 8.55
N ASP A 231 -2.86 -3.28 7.53
CA ASP A 231 -2.38 -4.52 6.93
C ASP A 231 -2.05 -4.28 5.47
N LEU A 232 -0.81 -4.57 5.07
CA LEU A 232 -0.30 -4.28 3.74
C LEU A 232 0.50 -5.45 3.21
N ILE A 233 0.24 -5.82 1.96
CA ILE A 233 1.09 -6.71 1.17
C ILE A 233 1.56 -5.97 -0.07
N SER A 234 2.87 -5.97 -0.30
CA SER A 234 3.51 -5.48 -1.52
C SER A 234 4.33 -6.59 -2.15
N VAL A 235 3.98 -7.00 -3.37
CA VAL A 235 4.63 -8.09 -4.11
C VAL A 235 5.42 -7.51 -5.28
N ASP A 236 6.72 -7.75 -5.32
CA ASP A 236 7.54 -7.52 -6.50
C ASP A 236 7.18 -8.56 -7.58
N LEU A 237 6.65 -8.10 -8.70
CA LEU A 237 6.14 -8.98 -9.76
C LEU A 237 7.24 -9.62 -10.62
N TYR A 238 8.48 -9.15 -10.51
CA TYR A 238 9.62 -9.77 -11.19
C TYR A 238 10.19 -10.95 -10.43
N THR A 239 10.25 -10.83 -9.11
CA THR A 239 10.90 -11.81 -8.24
C THR A 239 9.93 -12.66 -7.44
N GLY A 240 8.67 -12.23 -7.28
CA GLY A 240 7.73 -12.85 -6.36
C GLY A 240 8.00 -12.53 -4.89
N THR A 241 8.96 -11.65 -4.61
CA THR A 241 9.24 -11.24 -3.24
C THR A 241 8.09 -10.40 -2.69
N ALA A 242 7.41 -10.94 -1.69
CA ALA A 242 6.31 -10.26 -1.01
C ALA A 242 6.78 -9.72 0.34
N ARG A 243 6.54 -8.44 0.55
CA ARG A 243 6.74 -7.76 1.83
C ARG A 243 5.38 -7.54 2.47
N ILE A 244 5.21 -8.09 3.67
CA ILE A 244 4.00 -7.99 4.47
C ILE A 244 4.30 -7.05 5.63
N PHE A 245 3.52 -5.99 5.77
CA PHE A 245 3.60 -5.04 6.88
C PHE A 245 2.28 -5.06 7.64
N LYS A 246 2.35 -5.16 8.97
CA LYS A 246 1.18 -5.22 9.84
C LYS A 246 1.35 -4.30 11.05
N ALA A 247 0.30 -3.53 11.35
CA ALA A 247 0.19 -2.73 12.58
C ALA A 247 -1.24 -2.89 13.15
N GLY A 248 -1.36 -3.57 14.30
CA GLY A 248 -2.64 -3.84 14.98
C GLY A 248 -3.57 -4.80 14.24
N ALA A 249 -3.18 -5.31 13.08
CA ALA A 249 -4.05 -6.08 12.22
C ALA A 249 -4.15 -7.56 12.63
N ALA A 250 -5.30 -8.16 12.35
CA ALA A 250 -5.54 -9.59 12.49
C ALA A 250 -4.56 -10.42 11.65
N PRO A 251 -4.26 -11.69 11.99
CA PRO A 251 -3.37 -12.51 11.18
C PRO A 251 -3.92 -12.69 9.77
N GLY A 252 -3.11 -12.38 8.75
CA GLY A 252 -3.37 -12.73 7.36
C GLY A 252 -2.98 -14.17 7.06
N PHE A 253 -3.10 -14.60 5.80
CA PHE A 253 -2.74 -15.95 5.40
C PHE A 253 -1.92 -15.94 4.11
N LEU A 254 -0.99 -16.88 4.03
CA LEU A 254 -0.28 -17.21 2.81
C LEU A 254 -0.62 -18.65 2.43
N VAL A 255 -0.97 -18.86 1.16
CA VAL A 255 -1.15 -20.19 0.59
C VAL A 255 -0.02 -20.44 -0.38
N HIS A 256 0.85 -21.36 -0.04
CA HIS A 256 1.99 -21.75 -0.85
C HIS A 256 2.01 -23.28 -1.03
N GLY A 257 2.10 -23.74 -2.27
CA GLY A 257 2.06 -25.16 -2.58
C GLY A 257 0.78 -25.85 -2.08
N GLY A 258 -0.36 -25.15 -2.07
CA GLY A 258 -1.65 -25.64 -1.62
C GLY A 258 -1.84 -25.71 -0.10
N ARG A 259 -0.90 -25.19 0.69
CA ARG A 259 -0.99 -25.14 2.15
C ARG A 259 -1.13 -23.70 2.65
N ALA A 260 -2.13 -23.47 3.50
CA ALA A 260 -2.37 -22.19 4.11
C ALA A 260 -1.66 -22.07 5.46
N ARG A 261 -0.99 -20.94 5.68
CA ARG A 261 -0.32 -20.61 6.95
C ARG A 261 -0.71 -19.20 7.38
N PRO A 262 -1.04 -18.98 8.66
CA PRO A 262 -1.27 -17.64 9.17
C PRO A 262 0.05 -16.86 9.19
N VAL A 263 -0.05 -15.55 8.93
CA VAL A 263 1.08 -14.61 8.94
C VAL A 263 0.67 -13.35 9.68
N GLY A 264 1.48 -12.96 10.64
CA GLY A 264 1.32 -11.75 11.44
C GLY A 264 1.53 -12.06 12.91
N ASP A 265 2.12 -11.10 13.61
CA ASP A 265 2.33 -11.13 15.05
C ASP A 265 1.54 -9.99 15.68
N ILE A 266 1.36 -10.02 17.00
CA ILE A 266 0.64 -8.99 17.75
C ILE A 266 1.44 -7.67 17.68
N SER A 267 0.78 -6.60 17.25
CA SER A 267 1.32 -5.25 17.20
C SER A 267 0.25 -4.21 17.53
N LEU A 268 0.65 -2.97 17.77
CA LEU A 268 -0.30 -1.89 18.05
C LEU A 268 -0.85 -1.29 16.75
N PRO A 269 -2.12 -0.85 16.75
CA PRO A 269 -2.71 -0.07 15.66
C PRO A 269 -1.96 1.24 15.40
N ILE A 270 -2.18 1.85 14.25
CA ILE A 270 -1.75 3.20 13.91
C ILE A 270 -2.76 4.23 14.44
N GLY A 271 -2.30 5.47 14.65
CA GLY A 271 -3.08 6.55 15.28
C GLY A 271 -2.78 6.73 16.77
N ILE A 272 -1.93 5.90 17.34
CA ILE A 272 -1.51 5.98 18.73
C ILE A 272 -0.23 6.81 18.84
N LEU A 273 -0.22 7.78 19.76
CA LEU A 273 0.97 8.58 20.06
C LEU A 273 2.09 7.70 20.62
N GLY A 274 3.31 7.85 20.10
CA GLY A 274 4.47 7.07 20.55
C GLY A 274 5.12 6.20 19.47
N GLY A 275 4.70 6.38 18.22
CA GLY A 275 5.30 5.74 17.05
C GLY A 275 4.60 4.46 16.58
N VAL A 276 4.94 4.02 15.38
CA VAL A 276 4.38 2.82 14.75
C VAL A 276 5.24 1.61 15.12
N ASN A 277 4.66 0.66 15.84
CA ASN A 277 5.26 -0.67 16.10
C ASN A 277 4.81 -1.71 15.05
N GLY A 278 4.88 -1.33 13.77
CA GLY A 278 4.57 -2.25 12.68
C GLY A 278 5.63 -3.33 12.50
N GLN A 279 5.21 -4.52 12.12
CA GLN A 279 6.10 -5.63 11.81
C GLN A 279 6.17 -5.87 10.32
N SER A 280 7.38 -6.02 9.80
CA SER A 280 7.64 -6.28 8.40
C SER A 280 8.20 -7.69 8.24
N ARG A 281 7.59 -8.48 7.36
CA ARG A 281 8.04 -9.83 7.02
C ARG A 281 8.21 -9.95 5.53
N VAL A 282 9.28 -10.63 5.12
CA VAL A 282 9.54 -10.91 3.70
C VAL A 282 9.32 -12.40 3.45
N VAL A 283 8.56 -12.72 2.40
CA VAL A 283 8.29 -14.07 1.94
C VAL A 283 8.42 -14.12 0.41
N HIS A 284 8.49 -15.32 -0.14
CA HIS A 284 8.50 -15.49 -1.60
C HIS A 284 7.20 -16.17 -2.04
N LEU A 285 6.56 -15.61 -3.06
CA LEU A 285 5.35 -16.12 -3.70
C LEU A 285 5.66 -16.58 -5.12
N ALA A 286 5.07 -17.70 -5.50
CA ALA A 286 5.14 -18.24 -6.84
C ALA A 286 3.80 -18.07 -7.58
N ALA A 287 3.77 -18.40 -8.86
CA ALA A 287 2.52 -18.43 -9.60
C ALA A 287 1.57 -19.49 -9.01
N GLY A 288 0.32 -19.09 -8.76
CA GLY A 288 -0.68 -19.95 -8.11
C GLY A 288 -0.78 -19.81 -6.59
N ASP A 289 0.12 -19.05 -5.96
CA ASP A 289 0.03 -18.77 -4.53
C ASP A 289 -1.00 -17.67 -4.23
N TYR A 290 -1.58 -17.69 -3.02
CA TYR A 290 -2.45 -16.64 -2.53
C TYR A 290 -1.80 -15.92 -1.34
N ALA A 291 -2.01 -14.61 -1.28
CA ALA A 291 -1.79 -13.80 -0.10
C ALA A 291 -3.14 -13.15 0.30
N VAL A 292 -3.57 -13.36 1.53
CA VAL A 292 -4.91 -13.00 2.00
C VAL A 292 -4.82 -12.14 3.24
N LEU A 293 -5.45 -10.97 3.19
CA LEU A 293 -5.65 -10.07 4.32
C LEU A 293 -7.09 -10.24 4.82
N VAL A 294 -7.25 -10.23 6.13
CA VAL A 294 -8.57 -10.35 6.78
C VAL A 294 -8.68 -9.40 7.96
N SER A 295 -9.86 -8.85 8.19
CA SER A 295 -10.17 -8.16 9.44
C SER A 295 -10.56 -9.18 10.54
N ASP A 296 -10.57 -8.74 11.79
CA ASP A 296 -10.88 -9.59 12.95
C ASP A 296 -12.28 -10.19 12.90
N GLY A 297 -13.24 -9.45 12.33
CA GLY A 297 -14.61 -9.91 12.12
C GLY A 297 -14.74 -11.18 11.26
N LEU A 298 -13.72 -11.52 10.47
CA LEU A 298 -13.70 -12.78 9.73
C LEU A 298 -13.27 -13.97 10.59
N LEU A 299 -12.52 -13.75 11.66
CA LEU A 299 -11.90 -14.81 12.47
C LEU A 299 -12.82 -15.41 13.56
N VAL A 300 -14.11 -15.47 13.28
CA VAL A 300 -15.09 -16.18 14.14
C VAL A 300 -14.60 -17.62 14.31
N ASP A 301 -14.57 -18.10 15.57
CA ASP A 301 -14.05 -19.44 15.94
C ASP A 301 -12.56 -19.66 15.65
N GLY A 302 -11.80 -18.58 15.43
CA GLY A 302 -10.35 -18.61 15.24
C GLY A 302 -9.90 -18.83 13.78
N PRO A 303 -8.60 -18.83 13.53
CA PRO A 303 -8.03 -18.82 12.18
C PRO A 303 -8.04 -20.19 11.45
N GLY A 304 -8.30 -21.29 12.17
CA GLY A 304 -8.14 -22.64 11.64
C GLY A 304 -9.07 -22.99 10.49
N TRP A 305 -10.31 -22.55 10.55
CA TRP A 305 -11.29 -22.79 9.48
C TRP A 305 -10.95 -21.98 8.21
N VAL A 306 -10.43 -20.77 8.38
CA VAL A 306 -9.99 -19.92 7.26
C VAL A 306 -8.85 -20.61 6.50
N ALA A 307 -7.84 -21.10 7.20
CA ALA A 307 -6.75 -21.85 6.60
C ALA A 307 -7.27 -23.05 5.80
N LYS A 308 -8.15 -23.86 6.39
CA LYS A 308 -8.74 -25.02 5.72
C LYS A 308 -9.54 -24.63 4.47
N GLN A 309 -10.34 -23.57 4.54
CA GLN A 309 -11.11 -23.09 3.40
C GLN A 309 -10.20 -22.59 2.28
N LEU A 310 -9.11 -21.90 2.60
CA LEU A 310 -8.12 -21.43 1.63
C LEU A 310 -7.44 -22.60 0.92
N GLU A 311 -7.10 -23.67 1.63
CA GLU A 311 -6.53 -24.89 1.04
C GLU A 311 -7.48 -25.55 0.06
N LEU A 312 -8.78 -25.64 0.41
CA LEU A 312 -9.82 -26.17 -0.47
C LEU A 312 -9.97 -25.30 -1.74
N SER A 313 -10.01 -23.99 -1.59
CA SER A 313 -10.13 -23.07 -2.72
C SER A 313 -8.90 -23.11 -3.62
N ALA A 314 -7.70 -23.24 -3.05
CA ALA A 314 -6.47 -23.39 -3.81
C ALA A 314 -6.47 -24.70 -4.62
N ALA A 315 -6.88 -25.80 -4.01
CA ALA A 315 -7.01 -27.10 -4.69
C ALA A 315 -8.04 -27.06 -5.83
N ALA A 316 -9.11 -26.26 -5.69
CA ALA A 316 -10.12 -26.06 -6.73
C ALA A 316 -9.68 -25.07 -7.82
N GLY A 317 -8.58 -24.33 -7.64
CA GLY A 317 -8.15 -23.26 -8.54
C GLY A 317 -9.14 -22.08 -8.59
N ASP A 318 -9.79 -21.79 -7.47
CA ASP A 318 -10.80 -20.73 -7.39
C ASP A 318 -10.17 -19.34 -7.62
N PRO A 319 -10.81 -18.45 -8.40
CA PRO A 319 -10.31 -17.10 -8.57
C PRO A 319 -10.44 -16.31 -7.25
N PRO A 320 -9.54 -15.33 -6.99
CA PRO A 320 -9.47 -14.60 -5.72
C PRO A 320 -10.79 -13.98 -5.27
N GLU A 321 -11.58 -13.46 -6.19
CA GLU A 321 -12.90 -12.88 -5.87
C GLU A 321 -13.88 -13.92 -5.32
N LYS A 322 -13.87 -15.14 -5.88
CA LYS A 322 -14.68 -16.24 -5.37
C LYS A 322 -14.20 -16.68 -3.99
N VAL A 323 -12.88 -16.76 -3.80
CA VAL A 323 -12.27 -17.08 -2.50
C VAL A 323 -12.70 -16.08 -1.43
N ALA A 324 -12.56 -14.78 -1.70
CA ALA A 324 -12.96 -13.72 -0.77
C ALA A 324 -14.45 -13.83 -0.39
N ARG A 325 -15.34 -14.06 -1.37
CA ARG A 325 -16.77 -14.22 -1.14
C ARG A 325 -17.08 -15.43 -0.26
N ILE A 326 -16.49 -16.60 -0.56
CA ILE A 326 -16.69 -17.83 0.22
C ILE A 326 -16.29 -17.60 1.69
N LEU A 327 -15.16 -16.93 1.94
CA LEU A 327 -14.72 -16.65 3.29
C LEU A 327 -15.71 -15.78 4.06
N VAL A 328 -16.21 -14.70 3.45
CA VAL A 328 -17.21 -13.81 4.09
C VAL A 328 -18.54 -14.52 4.34
N GLU A 329 -19.06 -15.28 3.36
CA GLU A 329 -20.30 -16.05 3.50
C GLU A 329 -20.18 -17.11 4.62
N THR A 330 -19.04 -17.80 4.69
CA THR A 330 -18.77 -18.79 5.73
C THR A 330 -18.64 -18.16 7.11
N ALA A 331 -17.94 -17.04 7.25
CA ALA A 331 -17.82 -16.31 8.52
C ALA A 331 -19.20 -15.85 9.02
N ARG A 332 -20.03 -15.33 8.11
CA ARG A 332 -21.40 -14.91 8.46
C ARG A 332 -22.26 -16.07 8.93
N ALA A 333 -22.23 -17.21 8.23
CA ALA A 333 -22.97 -18.40 8.64
C ALA A 333 -22.54 -18.94 10.01
N ARG A 334 -21.25 -18.78 10.37
CA ARG A 334 -20.72 -19.16 11.67
C ARG A 334 -21.12 -18.19 12.79
N ALA A 335 -21.16 -16.90 12.50
CA ALA A 335 -21.58 -15.88 13.47
C ALA A 335 -23.09 -15.91 13.79
N GLU A 336 -23.90 -16.59 12.99
CA GLU A 336 -25.34 -16.76 13.17
C GLU A 336 -25.69 -18.08 13.96
N GLN A 337 -24.71 -18.96 14.22
CA GLN A 337 -24.84 -20.19 15.02
C GLN A 337 -24.56 -19.94 16.48
#